data_8e2b48160c40c92c2eb46973a1893323
#
_entry.id   8e2b48160c40c92c2eb46973a1893323
#
_cell.length_a   1.000
_cell.length_b   1.000
_cell.length_c   1.000
_cell.angle_alpha   90.00
_cell.angle_beta   90.00
_cell.angle_gamma   90.00
#
_symmetry.space_group_name_H-M   'P 1'
#
loop_
_entity.id
_entity.type
_entity.pdbx_description
1 polymer ?
#
loop_
_entity_poly.entity_id
_entity_poly.type
_entity_poly.pdbx_seq_one_letter_code
_entity_poly.pdbx_strand_id
1 'polypeptide(L)'
;VLVTGGAGFIGSHLCRRLLDEGCEVIAFDNLLTGRMDNIEALLGHPRFSFEHYDVTHFLYVAGELDAILHFASPASPADFLRLPIQILKVGALGTHRALGLAKAKGARFLLASTSECYGDPEVNPQPETYWGNVNPVGVRGVYDEAKRFAEAMTMAYYRHHGVDVRIVRIFNTFGPRMQIDDGRAIPNFFRQAIRGEDVTVYGDGSQTRSISYVDDLVEGVWRLLCSSYVGPMNIGSQAEVSMLDLAQQIVDLCDSPSEIVFESLPPDDPKVRRADTTLAQRELGWAPQVSVEEGLRRTRDYFVEALAREAQGET
;
A
#
# COMPACT_ATOMS: atom_id res chain seq x y z
N VAL A 1 -13.64 12.77 -7.05
CA VAL A 1 -12.96 11.99 -6.01
C VAL A 1 -11.54 12.50 -5.83
N LEU A 2 -11.08 12.71 -4.59
CA LEU A 2 -9.70 13.06 -4.27
C LEU A 2 -8.92 11.79 -3.85
N VAL A 3 -7.76 11.55 -4.46
CA VAL A 3 -6.80 10.51 -4.05
C VAL A 3 -5.52 11.19 -3.58
N THR A 4 -5.22 11.15 -2.29
CA THR A 4 -3.93 11.60 -1.77
C THR A 4 -2.91 10.46 -1.84
N GLY A 5 -1.65 10.77 -2.18
CA GLY A 5 -0.67 9.73 -2.54
C GLY A 5 -0.94 9.14 -3.94
N GLY A 6 -1.55 9.94 -4.83
CA GLY A 6 -2.04 9.49 -6.13
C GLY A 6 -0.94 9.11 -7.13
N ALA A 7 0.29 9.60 -6.95
CA ALA A 7 1.46 9.22 -7.75
C ALA A 7 2.26 8.05 -7.13
N GLY A 8 1.83 7.54 -5.97
CA GLY A 8 2.40 6.35 -5.33
C GLY A 8 1.99 5.05 -6.02
N PHE A 9 2.57 3.92 -5.57
CA PHE A 9 2.26 2.58 -6.07
C PHE A 9 0.75 2.31 -6.09
N ILE A 10 0.12 2.20 -4.94
CA ILE A 10 -1.31 1.85 -4.84
C ILE A 10 -2.20 2.99 -5.35
N GLY A 11 -1.86 4.26 -5.02
CA GLY A 11 -2.64 5.43 -5.40
C GLY A 11 -2.81 5.57 -6.91
N SER A 12 -1.78 5.29 -7.69
CA SER A 12 -1.84 5.38 -9.16
C SER A 12 -2.74 4.31 -9.79
N HIS A 13 -2.79 3.10 -9.22
CA HIS A 13 -3.74 2.06 -9.62
C HIS A 13 -5.18 2.44 -9.26
N LEU A 14 -5.40 3.04 -8.09
CA LEU A 14 -6.71 3.54 -7.68
C LEU A 14 -7.18 4.69 -8.56
N CYS A 15 -6.30 5.62 -8.94
CA CYS A 15 -6.65 6.68 -9.90
C CYS A 15 -7.13 6.09 -11.22
N ARG A 16 -6.45 5.08 -11.77
CA ARG A 16 -6.89 4.38 -12.98
C ARG A 16 -8.25 3.74 -12.77
N ARG A 17 -8.42 2.95 -11.71
CA ARG A 17 -9.69 2.27 -11.43
C ARG A 17 -10.86 3.25 -11.31
N LEU A 18 -10.69 4.35 -10.60
CA LEU A 18 -11.73 5.37 -10.44
C LEU A 18 -12.12 6.03 -11.76
N LEU A 19 -11.15 6.28 -12.64
CA LEU A 19 -11.41 6.78 -14.00
C LEU A 19 -12.20 5.78 -14.84
N ASP A 20 -11.86 4.48 -14.75
CA ASP A 20 -12.56 3.41 -15.45
C ASP A 20 -14.00 3.25 -14.95
N GLU A 21 -14.27 3.54 -13.67
CA GLU A 21 -15.62 3.60 -13.07
C GLU A 21 -16.37 4.91 -13.38
N GLY A 22 -15.79 5.79 -14.20
CA GLY A 22 -16.45 7.02 -14.64
C GLY A 22 -16.26 8.22 -13.71
N CYS A 23 -15.50 8.11 -12.65
CA CYS A 23 -15.23 9.21 -11.72
C CYS A 23 -14.37 10.32 -12.35
N GLU A 24 -14.55 11.55 -11.86
CA GLU A 24 -13.55 12.60 -11.98
C GLU A 24 -12.57 12.48 -10.82
N VAL A 25 -11.26 12.45 -11.12
CA VAL A 25 -10.20 12.13 -10.15
C VAL A 25 -9.22 13.28 -10.03
N ILE A 26 -9.01 13.73 -8.80
CA ILE A 26 -7.96 14.68 -8.43
C ILE A 26 -6.92 13.90 -7.64
N ALA A 27 -5.68 13.87 -8.11
CA ALA A 27 -4.58 13.22 -7.43
C ALA A 27 -3.68 14.25 -6.75
N PHE A 28 -3.51 14.16 -5.43
CA PHE A 28 -2.54 14.95 -4.66
C PHE A 28 -1.35 14.08 -4.28
N ASP A 29 -0.14 14.55 -4.56
CA ASP A 29 1.11 13.91 -4.15
C ASP A 29 2.23 14.95 -4.04
N ASN A 30 3.12 14.84 -3.07
CA ASN A 30 4.29 15.71 -2.94
C ASN A 30 5.55 15.10 -3.57
N LEU A 31 5.42 13.94 -4.23
CA LEU A 31 6.48 13.19 -4.90
C LEU A 31 7.67 12.82 -4.00
N LEU A 32 7.47 12.79 -2.67
CA LEU A 32 8.51 12.37 -1.74
C LEU A 32 8.90 10.89 -1.94
N THR A 33 7.91 10.05 -2.21
CA THR A 33 8.05 8.63 -2.57
C THR A 33 7.20 8.25 -3.79
N GLY A 34 6.28 9.12 -4.22
CA GLY A 34 5.53 8.99 -5.47
C GLY A 34 6.37 9.36 -6.69
N ARG A 35 5.98 8.90 -7.88
CA ARG A 35 6.67 9.19 -9.15
C ARG A 35 5.67 9.61 -10.22
N MET A 36 6.03 10.60 -11.03
CA MET A 36 5.21 11.06 -12.14
C MET A 36 4.96 9.96 -13.17
N ASP A 37 5.94 9.09 -13.41
CA ASP A 37 5.83 7.94 -14.32
C ASP A 37 4.64 7.03 -13.97
N ASN A 38 4.30 6.89 -12.69
CA ASN A 38 3.17 6.07 -12.25
C ASN A 38 1.82 6.57 -12.76
N ILE A 39 1.73 7.88 -13.05
CA ILE A 39 0.49 8.53 -13.51
C ILE A 39 0.61 9.12 -14.91
N GLU A 40 1.75 8.96 -15.58
CA GLU A 40 2.00 9.53 -16.92
C GLU A 40 0.88 9.17 -17.91
N ALA A 41 0.47 7.91 -17.95
CA ALA A 41 -0.62 7.43 -18.81
C ALA A 41 -2.01 8.01 -18.46
N LEU A 42 -2.15 8.72 -17.35
CA LEU A 42 -3.38 9.39 -16.92
C LEU A 42 -3.35 10.89 -17.25
N LEU A 43 -2.15 11.46 -17.46
CA LEU A 43 -2.00 12.87 -17.80
C LEU A 43 -2.67 13.13 -19.16
N GLY A 44 -3.46 14.19 -19.24
CA GLY A 44 -4.25 14.50 -20.44
C GLY A 44 -5.63 13.82 -20.52
N HIS A 45 -5.95 12.88 -19.61
CA HIS A 45 -7.31 12.35 -19.51
C HIS A 45 -8.27 13.44 -19.01
N PRO A 46 -9.43 13.69 -19.69
CA PRO A 46 -10.29 14.86 -19.40
C PRO A 46 -10.89 14.87 -18.00
N ARG A 47 -10.92 13.74 -17.30
CA ARG A 47 -11.45 13.59 -15.94
C ARG A 47 -10.33 13.35 -14.90
N PHE A 48 -9.06 13.59 -15.25
CA PHE A 48 -7.94 13.44 -14.33
C PHE A 48 -7.19 14.76 -14.18
N SER A 49 -6.89 15.11 -12.95
CA SER A 49 -5.97 16.21 -12.64
C SER A 49 -4.96 15.78 -11.58
N PHE A 50 -3.74 16.30 -11.68
CA PHE A 50 -2.68 16.10 -10.69
C PHE A 50 -2.28 17.44 -10.11
N GLU A 51 -2.13 17.49 -8.78
CA GLU A 51 -1.59 18.63 -8.06
C GLU A 51 -0.42 18.18 -7.18
N HIS A 52 0.72 18.84 -7.34
CA HIS A 52 1.86 18.65 -6.44
C HIS A 52 1.53 19.29 -5.09
N TYR A 53 1.19 18.45 -4.08
CA TYR A 53 0.67 18.93 -2.82
C TYR A 53 1.10 18.08 -1.63
N ASP A 54 1.49 18.74 -0.52
CA ASP A 54 1.78 18.09 0.75
C ASP A 54 0.53 18.10 1.65
N VAL A 55 0.02 16.91 1.96
CA VAL A 55 -1.21 16.73 2.76
C VAL A 55 -1.10 17.20 4.21
N THR A 56 0.09 17.48 4.69
CA THR A 56 0.30 18.05 6.03
C THR A 56 -0.04 19.55 6.09
N HIS A 57 -0.21 20.20 4.94
CA HIS A 57 -0.69 21.56 4.82
C HIS A 57 -2.22 21.62 4.81
N PHE A 58 -2.80 22.83 4.76
CA PHE A 58 -4.25 23.03 4.72
C PHE A 58 -4.83 22.51 3.40
N LEU A 59 -5.68 21.49 3.47
CA LEU A 59 -6.29 20.89 2.27
C LEU A 59 -7.53 21.69 1.82
N TYR A 60 -7.56 22.02 0.55
CA TYR A 60 -8.70 22.63 -0.12
C TYR A 60 -8.87 22.05 -1.52
N VAL A 61 -10.10 21.76 -1.88
CA VAL A 61 -10.53 21.36 -3.24
C VAL A 61 -11.73 22.23 -3.60
N ALA A 62 -11.70 22.83 -4.78
CA ALA A 62 -12.84 23.62 -5.29
C ALA A 62 -14.00 22.69 -5.69
N GLY A 63 -15.24 23.23 -5.67
CA GLY A 63 -16.43 22.48 -6.08
C GLY A 63 -16.86 21.37 -5.11
N GLU A 64 -17.65 20.44 -5.61
CA GLU A 64 -18.16 19.29 -4.87
C GLU A 64 -17.12 18.17 -4.79
N LEU A 65 -17.22 17.35 -3.76
CA LEU A 65 -16.32 16.23 -3.55
C LEU A 65 -17.09 15.07 -2.90
N ASP A 66 -17.23 13.94 -3.62
CA ASP A 66 -17.99 12.79 -3.14
C ASP A 66 -17.19 11.91 -2.19
N ALA A 67 -15.88 11.75 -2.48
CA ALA A 67 -15.02 10.88 -1.68
C ALA A 67 -13.56 11.37 -1.62
N ILE A 68 -12.89 11.02 -0.52
CA ILE A 68 -11.45 11.19 -0.32
C ILE A 68 -10.84 9.84 0.03
N LEU A 69 -9.92 9.37 -0.80
CA LEU A 69 -9.09 8.19 -0.55
C LEU A 69 -7.73 8.66 -0.04
N HIS A 70 -7.48 8.48 1.26
CA HIS A 70 -6.26 8.98 1.91
C HIS A 70 -5.17 7.90 1.93
N PHE A 71 -4.33 7.89 0.89
CA PHE A 71 -3.23 6.94 0.66
C PHE A 71 -1.85 7.56 0.82
N ALA A 72 -1.75 8.87 0.99
CA ALA A 72 -0.48 9.57 1.19
C ALA A 72 0.21 9.08 2.49
N SER A 73 1.29 8.35 2.34
CA SER A 73 2.22 7.98 3.42
C SER A 73 3.42 7.26 2.81
N PRO A 74 4.68 7.59 3.17
CA PRO A 74 5.78 6.67 2.97
C PRO A 74 5.49 5.37 3.74
N ALA A 75 5.70 4.21 3.12
CA ALA A 75 5.23 2.93 3.64
C ALA A 75 6.25 1.79 3.47
N SER A 76 7.44 2.08 2.95
CA SER A 76 8.50 1.09 2.84
C SER A 76 9.31 1.01 4.13
N PRO A 77 9.82 -0.18 4.53
CA PRO A 77 10.68 -0.30 5.69
C PRO A 77 11.93 0.61 5.64
N ALA A 78 12.48 0.84 4.46
CA ALA A 78 13.60 1.78 4.26
C ALA A 78 13.23 3.22 4.65
N ASP A 79 11.99 3.62 4.41
CA ASP A 79 11.51 4.97 4.75
C ASP A 79 11.30 5.17 6.24
N PHE A 80 11.10 4.11 7.03
CA PHE A 80 10.93 4.24 8.49
C PHE A 80 12.18 4.85 9.15
N LEU A 81 13.36 4.55 8.61
CA LEU A 81 14.62 5.12 9.05
C LEU A 81 14.90 6.48 8.39
N ARG A 82 14.58 6.62 7.10
CA ARG A 82 14.90 7.82 6.32
C ARG A 82 13.95 9.00 6.59
N LEU A 83 12.65 8.70 6.81
CA LEU A 83 11.57 9.68 6.86
C LEU A 83 10.68 9.58 8.12
N PRO A 84 11.23 9.27 9.32
CA PRO A 84 10.41 8.95 10.50
C PRO A 84 9.46 10.10 10.90
N ILE A 85 9.93 11.33 10.87
CA ILE A 85 9.12 12.50 11.26
C ILE A 85 8.05 12.81 10.22
N GLN A 86 8.36 12.62 8.93
CA GLN A 86 7.40 12.81 7.84
C GLN A 86 6.25 11.81 7.93
N ILE A 87 6.55 10.54 8.23
CA ILE A 87 5.55 9.48 8.43
C ILE A 87 4.61 9.85 9.57
N LEU A 88 5.13 10.24 10.74
CA LEU A 88 4.32 10.67 11.88
C LEU A 88 3.47 11.91 11.56
N LYS A 89 4.04 12.92 10.86
CA LYS A 89 3.29 14.11 10.44
C LYS A 89 2.15 13.77 9.49
N VAL A 90 2.37 12.91 8.50
CA VAL A 90 1.33 12.49 7.57
C VAL A 90 0.24 11.71 8.31
N GLY A 91 0.61 10.75 9.16
CA GLY A 91 -0.35 10.00 9.97
C GLY A 91 -1.22 10.87 10.88
N ALA A 92 -0.65 11.92 11.46
CA ALA A 92 -1.36 12.84 12.35
C ALA A 92 -1.99 14.01 11.59
N LEU A 93 -1.18 14.93 11.07
CA LEU A 93 -1.65 16.17 10.44
C LEU A 93 -2.33 15.90 9.10
N GLY A 94 -1.76 15.03 8.27
CA GLY A 94 -2.34 14.68 6.96
C GLY A 94 -3.73 14.09 7.12
N THR A 95 -3.87 13.08 8.00
CA THR A 95 -5.17 12.46 8.28
C THR A 95 -6.17 13.46 8.86
N HIS A 96 -5.73 14.30 9.81
CA HIS A 96 -6.61 15.36 10.37
C HIS A 96 -7.10 16.34 9.31
N ARG A 97 -6.22 16.80 8.41
CA ARG A 97 -6.57 17.73 7.33
C ARG A 97 -7.54 17.08 6.32
N ALA A 98 -7.27 15.83 5.93
CA ALA A 98 -8.12 15.09 4.99
C ALA A 98 -9.53 14.83 5.58
N LEU A 99 -9.62 14.44 6.85
CA LEU A 99 -10.89 14.31 7.57
C LEU A 99 -11.61 15.64 7.73
N GLY A 100 -10.88 16.75 7.98
CA GLY A 100 -11.45 18.10 8.02
C GLY A 100 -12.07 18.51 6.68
N LEU A 101 -11.40 18.21 5.57
CA LEU A 101 -11.92 18.42 4.22
C LEU A 101 -13.15 17.52 3.95
N ALA A 102 -13.10 16.24 4.32
CA ALA A 102 -14.23 15.32 4.17
C ALA A 102 -15.47 15.85 4.90
N LYS A 103 -15.30 16.28 6.17
CA LYS A 103 -16.37 16.91 6.96
C LYS A 103 -16.93 18.16 6.28
N ALA A 104 -16.06 19.06 5.80
CA ALA A 104 -16.47 20.33 5.19
C ALA A 104 -17.24 20.12 3.87
N LYS A 105 -16.93 19.06 3.13
CA LYS A 105 -17.54 18.71 1.84
C LYS A 105 -18.71 17.72 1.96
N GLY A 106 -18.95 17.12 3.12
CA GLY A 106 -19.89 16.00 3.25
C GLY A 106 -19.43 14.75 2.48
N ALA A 107 -18.12 14.65 2.21
CA ALA A 107 -17.52 13.59 1.41
C ALA A 107 -17.28 12.33 2.24
N ARG A 108 -17.40 11.16 1.61
CA ARG A 108 -16.93 9.89 2.17
C ARG A 108 -15.41 9.89 2.33
N PHE A 109 -14.92 9.36 3.42
CA PHE A 109 -13.49 9.27 3.70
C PHE A 109 -13.05 7.81 3.79
N LEU A 110 -12.06 7.41 3.00
CA LEU A 110 -11.43 6.09 3.09
C LEU A 110 -9.97 6.25 3.50
N LEU A 111 -9.64 5.67 4.65
CA LEU A 111 -8.27 5.61 5.19
C LEU A 111 -7.55 4.37 4.69
N ALA A 112 -6.38 4.54 4.08
CA ALA A 112 -5.41 3.46 3.90
C ALA A 112 -4.68 3.19 5.21
N SER A 113 -5.14 2.20 5.96
CA SER A 113 -4.43 1.60 7.07
C SER A 113 -3.60 0.40 6.60
N THR A 114 -3.08 -0.41 7.50
CA THR A 114 -2.10 -1.45 7.20
C THR A 114 -2.22 -2.61 8.16
N SER A 115 -1.72 -3.79 7.75
CA SER A 115 -1.52 -4.93 8.65
C SER A 115 -0.46 -4.66 9.72
N GLU A 116 0.38 -3.63 9.56
CA GLU A 116 1.36 -3.22 10.57
C GLU A 116 0.69 -2.77 11.89
N CYS A 117 -0.60 -2.37 11.85
CA CYS A 117 -1.38 -2.09 13.05
C CYS A 117 -1.47 -3.27 14.02
N TYR A 118 -1.23 -4.48 13.54
CA TYR A 118 -1.20 -5.71 14.34
C TYR A 118 0.15 -5.98 15.02
N GLY A 119 1.24 -5.32 14.59
CA GLY A 119 2.58 -5.49 15.13
C GLY A 119 3.15 -6.88 14.88
N ASP A 120 3.79 -7.47 15.90
CA ASP A 120 4.18 -8.89 15.95
C ASP A 120 3.01 -9.71 16.55
N PRO A 121 2.11 -10.27 15.74
CA PRO A 121 0.82 -10.74 16.20
C PRO A 121 0.91 -12.06 16.93
N GLU A 122 0.17 -12.18 18.04
CA GLU A 122 -0.02 -13.42 18.80
C GLU A 122 -1.19 -14.29 18.25
N VAL A 123 -1.95 -13.74 17.29
CA VAL A 123 -3.10 -14.40 16.66
C VAL A 123 -2.83 -14.56 15.16
N ASN A 124 -3.03 -15.76 14.63
CA ASN A 124 -2.84 -16.07 13.21
C ASN A 124 -3.95 -17.00 12.69
N PRO A 125 -4.69 -16.66 11.61
CA PRO A 125 -4.67 -15.36 10.89
C PRO A 125 -5.18 -14.20 11.75
N GLN A 126 -4.84 -12.94 11.39
CA GLN A 126 -5.23 -11.75 12.14
C GLN A 126 -6.64 -11.29 11.74
N PRO A 127 -7.66 -11.39 12.63
CA PRO A 127 -8.96 -10.79 12.38
C PRO A 127 -8.99 -9.31 12.76
N GLU A 128 -9.93 -8.55 12.22
CA GLU A 128 -10.06 -7.11 12.48
C GLU A 128 -10.33 -6.76 13.94
N THR A 129 -10.84 -7.71 14.71
CA THR A 129 -11.09 -7.58 16.17
C THR A 129 -9.84 -7.70 17.02
N TYR A 130 -8.71 -8.15 16.47
CA TYR A 130 -7.44 -8.22 17.18
C TYR A 130 -6.82 -6.83 17.28
N TRP A 131 -6.49 -6.39 18.51
CA TRP A 131 -5.99 -5.03 18.76
C TRP A 131 -4.50 -4.85 18.45
N GLY A 132 -3.79 -5.94 18.25
CA GLY A 132 -2.38 -5.93 17.91
C GLY A 132 -1.43 -5.99 19.11
N ASN A 133 -0.16 -6.24 18.78
CA ASN A 133 0.98 -6.26 19.70
C ASN A 133 2.12 -5.44 19.09
N VAL A 134 2.05 -4.11 19.28
CA VAL A 134 2.97 -3.13 18.66
C VAL A 134 3.99 -2.66 19.70
N ASN A 135 5.27 -2.56 19.29
CA ASN A 135 6.30 -1.88 20.06
C ASN A 135 6.30 -0.38 19.71
N PRO A 136 5.70 0.51 20.54
CA PRO A 136 5.54 1.92 20.18
C PRO A 136 6.84 2.72 20.17
N VAL A 137 7.92 2.20 20.77
CA VAL A 137 9.23 2.85 20.84
C VAL A 137 10.28 2.19 19.94
N GLY A 138 9.92 1.10 19.26
CA GLY A 138 10.75 0.44 18.26
C GLY A 138 10.87 1.25 16.98
N VAL A 139 11.82 0.88 16.12
CA VAL A 139 12.07 1.56 14.85
C VAL A 139 10.83 1.56 13.95
N ARG A 140 10.05 0.47 13.94
CA ARG A 140 8.81 0.33 13.17
C ARG A 140 7.66 1.15 13.76
N GLY A 141 7.72 1.50 15.05
CA GLY A 141 6.68 2.23 15.78
C GLY A 141 6.30 3.56 15.11
N VAL A 142 7.20 4.20 14.36
CA VAL A 142 6.89 5.45 13.63
C VAL A 142 5.79 5.26 12.58
N TYR A 143 5.75 4.11 11.92
CA TYR A 143 4.72 3.80 10.94
C TYR A 143 3.50 3.15 11.58
N ASP A 144 3.73 2.16 12.43
CA ASP A 144 2.68 1.38 13.09
C ASP A 144 1.77 2.31 13.90
N GLU A 145 2.34 3.17 14.75
CA GLU A 145 1.57 4.10 15.58
C GLU A 145 0.97 5.26 14.77
N ALA A 146 1.63 5.72 13.70
CA ALA A 146 1.04 6.70 12.80
C ALA A 146 -0.28 6.18 12.19
N LYS A 147 -0.31 4.90 11.77
CA LYS A 147 -1.51 4.27 11.20
C LYS A 147 -2.56 3.96 12.27
N ARG A 148 -2.18 3.46 13.44
CA ARG A 148 -3.08 3.24 14.58
C ARG A 148 -3.74 4.55 15.03
N PHE A 149 -2.96 5.63 15.12
CA PHE A 149 -3.48 6.97 15.41
C PHE A 149 -4.46 7.46 14.34
N ALA A 150 -4.13 7.24 13.05
CA ALA A 150 -5.02 7.61 11.94
C ALA A 150 -6.37 6.85 11.99
N GLU A 151 -6.37 5.54 12.34
CA GLU A 151 -7.61 4.79 12.56
C GLU A 151 -8.43 5.38 13.72
N ALA A 152 -7.78 5.65 14.85
CA ALA A 152 -8.45 6.23 16.02
C ALA A 152 -9.08 7.60 15.71
N MET A 153 -8.34 8.45 14.98
CA MET A 153 -8.84 9.77 14.53
C MET A 153 -10.01 9.62 13.55
N THR A 154 -9.91 8.70 12.60
CA THR A 154 -10.99 8.42 11.63
C THR A 154 -12.29 8.02 12.35
N MET A 155 -12.19 7.11 13.31
CA MET A 155 -13.35 6.68 14.09
C MET A 155 -13.87 7.78 15.04
N ALA A 156 -13.01 8.69 15.52
CA ALA A 156 -13.46 9.86 16.29
C ALA A 156 -14.27 10.81 15.41
N TYR A 157 -13.85 11.09 14.18
CA TYR A 157 -14.62 11.90 13.23
C TYR A 157 -15.98 11.29 12.86
N TYR A 158 -16.02 9.97 12.68
CA TYR A 158 -17.28 9.25 12.48
C TYR A 158 -18.25 9.46 13.67
N ARG A 159 -17.78 9.16 14.90
CA ARG A 159 -18.62 9.23 16.10
C ARG A 159 -19.06 10.64 16.48
N HIS A 160 -18.17 11.61 16.28
CA HIS A 160 -18.39 12.99 16.77
C HIS A 160 -18.98 13.93 15.72
N HIS A 161 -18.66 13.68 14.46
CA HIS A 161 -19.02 14.57 13.35
C HIS A 161 -19.88 13.91 12.29
N GLY A 162 -20.15 12.60 12.39
CA GLY A 162 -20.97 11.86 11.42
C GLY A 162 -20.32 11.75 10.03
N VAL A 163 -18.99 11.88 9.94
CA VAL A 163 -18.29 11.69 8.66
C VAL A 163 -18.46 10.24 8.22
N ASP A 164 -18.90 10.00 6.98
CA ASP A 164 -19.01 8.66 6.42
C ASP A 164 -17.62 8.10 6.12
N VAL A 165 -17.16 7.11 6.92
CA VAL A 165 -15.78 6.63 6.89
C VAL A 165 -15.66 5.17 6.51
N ARG A 166 -14.51 4.82 5.89
CA ARG A 166 -14.04 3.46 5.62
C ARG A 166 -12.58 3.36 6.06
N ILE A 167 -12.16 2.18 6.50
CA ILE A 167 -10.77 1.90 6.88
C ILE A 167 -10.37 0.60 6.20
N VAL A 168 -9.36 0.61 5.33
CA VAL A 168 -8.78 -0.59 4.77
C VAL A 168 -7.45 -0.90 5.46
N ARG A 169 -7.30 -2.09 6.06
CA ARG A 169 -6.03 -2.64 6.52
C ARG A 169 -5.40 -3.46 5.40
N ILE A 170 -4.43 -2.86 4.75
CA ILE A 170 -3.75 -3.42 3.58
C ILE A 170 -2.69 -4.41 4.07
N PHE A 171 -2.76 -5.64 3.59
CA PHE A 171 -1.71 -6.64 3.76
C PHE A 171 -0.69 -6.55 2.62
N ASN A 172 0.39 -7.36 2.70
CA ASN A 172 1.47 -7.30 1.73
C ASN A 172 0.93 -7.37 0.30
N THR A 173 1.14 -6.31 -0.42
CA THR A 173 0.68 -6.15 -1.81
C THR A 173 1.87 -5.88 -2.72
N PHE A 174 1.85 -6.48 -3.90
CA PHE A 174 2.88 -6.31 -4.91
C PHE A 174 2.27 -6.08 -6.30
N GLY A 175 3.07 -5.56 -7.22
CA GLY A 175 2.64 -5.30 -8.59
C GLY A 175 3.48 -4.25 -9.30
N PRO A 176 3.13 -3.91 -10.55
CA PRO A 176 3.73 -2.82 -11.30
C PRO A 176 3.68 -1.48 -10.54
N ARG A 177 4.60 -0.57 -10.83
CA ARG A 177 4.74 0.76 -10.21
C ARG A 177 5.25 0.76 -8.76
N MET A 178 5.66 -0.40 -8.21
CA MET A 178 6.52 -0.41 -7.02
C MET A 178 7.87 0.21 -7.37
N GLN A 179 8.46 0.91 -6.40
CA GLN A 179 9.81 1.46 -6.59
C GLN A 179 10.84 0.33 -6.67
N ILE A 180 11.84 0.50 -7.54
CA ILE A 180 12.94 -0.47 -7.73
C ILE A 180 13.73 -0.63 -6.41
N ASP A 181 13.97 0.50 -5.71
CA ASP A 181 14.71 0.55 -4.45
C ASP A 181 13.77 0.62 -3.23
N ASP A 182 12.62 -0.04 -3.29
CA ASP A 182 11.61 -0.05 -2.22
C ASP A 182 12.12 -0.67 -0.91
N GLY A 183 13.10 -1.57 -0.99
CA GLY A 183 13.65 -2.30 0.16
C GLY A 183 12.80 -3.49 0.62
N ARG A 184 11.64 -3.76 0.01
CA ARG A 184 10.85 -4.96 0.22
C ARG A 184 11.36 -6.12 -0.66
N ALA A 185 11.04 -7.36 -0.27
CA ALA A 185 11.59 -8.57 -0.90
C ALA A 185 11.34 -8.62 -2.43
N ILE A 186 10.09 -8.45 -2.89
CA ILE A 186 9.75 -8.61 -4.31
C ILE A 186 10.49 -7.62 -5.21
N PRO A 187 10.50 -6.29 -4.96
CA PRO A 187 11.33 -5.36 -5.73
C PRO A 187 12.82 -5.71 -5.71
N ASN A 188 13.37 -6.05 -4.54
CA ASN A 188 14.78 -6.42 -4.43
C ASN A 188 15.11 -7.68 -5.24
N PHE A 189 14.29 -8.73 -5.16
CA PHE A 189 14.51 -9.97 -5.89
C PHE A 189 14.42 -9.73 -7.40
N PHE A 190 13.44 -8.98 -7.90
CA PHE A 190 13.36 -8.64 -9.32
C PHE A 190 14.56 -7.83 -9.78
N ARG A 191 14.94 -6.79 -9.02
CA ARG A 191 16.10 -5.97 -9.37
C ARG A 191 17.37 -6.81 -9.47
N GLN A 192 17.63 -7.65 -8.47
CA GLN A 192 18.80 -8.52 -8.43
C GLN A 192 18.77 -9.55 -9.57
N ALA A 193 17.67 -10.28 -9.72
CA ALA A 193 17.54 -11.30 -10.77
C ALA A 193 17.66 -10.71 -12.18
N ILE A 194 17.02 -9.56 -12.47
CA ILE A 194 17.09 -8.94 -13.81
C ILE A 194 18.51 -8.43 -14.12
N ARG A 195 19.25 -7.97 -13.09
CA ARG A 195 20.64 -7.52 -13.24
C ARG A 195 21.66 -8.66 -13.24
N GLY A 196 21.26 -9.91 -12.98
CA GLY A 196 22.15 -11.06 -12.82
C GLY A 196 23.01 -10.97 -11.54
N GLU A 197 22.57 -10.21 -10.54
CA GLU A 197 23.16 -10.13 -9.21
C GLU A 197 22.63 -11.28 -8.34
N ASP A 198 23.38 -11.72 -7.32
CA ASP A 198 22.89 -12.73 -6.39
C ASP A 198 21.64 -12.24 -5.65
N VAL A 199 20.64 -13.14 -5.53
CA VAL A 199 19.37 -12.81 -4.86
C VAL A 199 19.50 -13.06 -3.38
N THR A 200 19.36 -11.99 -2.60
CA THR A 200 19.58 -12.00 -1.15
C THR A 200 18.32 -12.39 -0.38
N VAL A 201 18.34 -13.52 0.31
CA VAL A 201 17.31 -13.99 1.23
C VAL A 201 17.79 -13.82 2.67
N TYR A 202 17.01 -13.15 3.51
CA TYR A 202 17.34 -12.97 4.92
C TYR A 202 16.93 -14.19 5.75
N GLY A 203 17.77 -14.60 6.72
CA GLY A 203 17.60 -15.81 7.52
C GLY A 203 17.81 -17.08 6.68
N ASP A 204 17.06 -18.12 6.95
CA ASP A 204 17.05 -19.38 6.17
C ASP A 204 15.99 -19.41 5.07
N GLY A 205 15.22 -18.32 4.91
CA GLY A 205 14.16 -18.19 3.92
C GLY A 205 12.86 -18.95 4.24
N SER A 206 12.79 -19.63 5.40
CA SER A 206 11.59 -20.39 5.81
C SER A 206 10.41 -19.51 6.27
N GLN A 207 10.67 -18.24 6.57
CA GLN A 207 9.63 -17.30 6.96
C GLN A 207 8.61 -17.12 5.84
N THR A 208 7.32 -17.19 6.18
CA THR A 208 6.24 -17.07 5.21
C THR A 208 5.61 -15.68 5.19
N ARG A 209 5.10 -15.30 4.04
CA ARG A 209 4.28 -14.08 3.85
C ARG A 209 3.07 -14.42 3.00
N SER A 210 1.92 -13.91 3.41
CA SER A 210 0.78 -13.85 2.50
C SER A 210 0.89 -12.58 1.66
N ILE A 211 0.92 -12.74 0.35
CA ILE A 211 1.06 -11.64 -0.61
C ILE A 211 -0.10 -11.64 -1.58
N SER A 212 -0.55 -10.46 -2.00
CA SER A 212 -1.64 -10.28 -2.96
C SER A 212 -1.25 -9.33 -4.07
N TYR A 213 -1.78 -9.59 -5.26
CA TYR A 213 -1.56 -8.73 -6.41
C TYR A 213 -2.36 -7.42 -6.29
N VAL A 214 -1.82 -6.34 -6.81
CA VAL A 214 -2.37 -4.99 -6.64
C VAL A 214 -3.78 -4.83 -7.19
N ASP A 215 -4.15 -5.51 -8.28
CA ASP A 215 -5.49 -5.42 -8.85
C ASP A 215 -6.56 -5.96 -7.88
N ASP A 216 -6.24 -7.03 -7.13
CA ASP A 216 -7.13 -7.58 -6.09
C ASP A 216 -7.31 -6.58 -4.95
N LEU A 217 -6.23 -5.91 -4.53
CA LEU A 217 -6.32 -4.86 -3.52
C LEU A 217 -7.22 -3.71 -4.00
N VAL A 218 -6.98 -3.22 -5.22
CA VAL A 218 -7.74 -2.12 -5.82
C VAL A 218 -9.23 -2.45 -5.92
N GLU A 219 -9.58 -3.68 -6.32
CA GLU A 219 -10.96 -4.17 -6.31
C GLU A 219 -11.55 -4.19 -4.91
N GLY A 220 -10.80 -4.67 -3.91
CA GLY A 220 -11.23 -4.68 -2.52
C GLY A 220 -11.48 -3.27 -1.96
N VAL A 221 -10.58 -2.33 -2.26
CA VAL A 221 -10.72 -0.92 -1.88
C VAL A 221 -11.95 -0.29 -2.54
N TRP A 222 -12.16 -0.55 -3.83
CA TRP A 222 -13.34 -0.05 -4.55
C TRP A 222 -14.65 -0.58 -3.96
N ARG A 223 -14.74 -1.88 -3.70
CA ARG A 223 -15.93 -2.46 -3.05
C ARG A 223 -16.16 -1.91 -1.65
N LEU A 224 -15.10 -1.74 -0.88
CA LEU A 224 -15.20 -1.13 0.46
C LEU A 224 -15.66 0.33 0.37
N LEU A 225 -15.11 1.10 -0.58
CA LEU A 225 -15.54 2.48 -0.81
C LEU A 225 -17.03 2.56 -1.11
N CYS A 226 -17.57 1.65 -1.93
CA CYS A 226 -18.97 1.62 -2.32
C CYS A 226 -19.90 1.03 -1.25
N SER A 227 -19.36 0.32 -0.24
CA SER A 227 -20.15 -0.36 0.79
C SER A 227 -20.70 0.61 1.85
N SER A 228 -21.56 0.10 2.72
CA SER A 228 -22.02 0.78 3.94
C SER A 228 -21.22 0.38 5.19
N TYR A 229 -20.25 -0.51 5.06
CA TYR A 229 -19.50 -1.02 6.21
C TYR A 229 -18.63 0.07 6.84
N VAL A 230 -18.76 0.25 8.15
CA VAL A 230 -17.96 1.20 8.94
C VAL A 230 -17.03 0.41 9.87
N GLY A 231 -15.76 0.70 9.84
CA GLY A 231 -14.74 0.03 10.65
C GLY A 231 -13.56 -0.47 9.79
N PRO A 232 -12.56 -1.07 10.44
CA PRO A 232 -11.43 -1.63 9.71
C PRO A 232 -11.86 -2.89 8.94
N MET A 233 -11.27 -3.07 7.76
CA MET A 233 -11.44 -4.23 6.91
C MET A 233 -10.09 -4.70 6.36
N ASN A 234 -9.77 -5.96 6.57
CA ASN A 234 -8.57 -6.57 6.01
C ASN A 234 -8.75 -6.85 4.52
N ILE A 235 -7.82 -6.36 3.71
CA ILE A 235 -7.71 -6.71 2.30
C ILE A 235 -6.31 -7.29 2.07
N GLY A 236 -6.26 -8.56 1.64
CA GLY A 236 -5.03 -9.30 1.46
C GLY A 236 -5.29 -10.75 1.03
N SER A 237 -4.24 -11.56 1.01
CA SER A 237 -4.32 -12.98 0.69
C SER A 237 -4.21 -13.85 1.95
N GLN A 238 -4.75 -15.05 1.88
CA GLN A 238 -4.52 -16.12 2.88
C GLN A 238 -3.48 -17.13 2.43
N ALA A 239 -3.13 -17.13 1.14
CA ALA A 239 -2.09 -18.00 0.60
C ALA A 239 -0.71 -17.50 1.04
N GLU A 240 0.04 -18.37 1.70
CA GLU A 240 1.39 -18.10 2.18
C GLU A 240 2.42 -18.67 1.21
N VAL A 241 3.51 -17.93 1.03
CA VAL A 241 4.70 -18.35 0.28
C VAL A 241 5.92 -18.13 1.15
N SER A 242 6.88 -19.07 1.16
CA SER A 242 8.16 -18.86 1.84
C SER A 242 9.01 -17.83 1.08
N MET A 243 9.90 -17.15 1.78
CA MET A 243 10.80 -16.18 1.13
C MET A 243 11.76 -16.89 0.17
N LEU A 244 12.17 -18.12 0.48
CA LEU A 244 13.00 -18.93 -0.39
C LEU A 244 12.25 -19.32 -1.67
N ASP A 245 11.02 -19.85 -1.55
CA ASP A 245 10.22 -20.21 -2.74
C ASP A 245 9.91 -19.00 -3.61
N LEU A 246 9.65 -17.83 -2.98
CA LEU A 246 9.40 -16.59 -3.70
C LEU A 246 10.64 -16.12 -4.47
N ALA A 247 11.83 -16.20 -3.86
CA ALA A 247 13.09 -15.86 -4.51
C ALA A 247 13.34 -16.80 -5.70
N GLN A 248 13.17 -18.10 -5.52
CA GLN A 248 13.36 -19.08 -6.58
C GLN A 248 12.38 -18.85 -7.75
N GLN A 249 11.10 -18.63 -7.47
CA GLN A 249 10.10 -18.31 -8.50
C GLN A 249 10.49 -17.07 -9.32
N ILE A 250 11.06 -16.04 -8.68
CA ILE A 250 11.48 -14.82 -9.38
C ILE A 250 12.74 -15.06 -10.21
N VAL A 251 13.72 -15.80 -9.70
CA VAL A 251 14.93 -16.19 -10.46
C VAL A 251 14.53 -16.96 -11.72
N ASP A 252 13.69 -18.00 -11.55
CA ASP A 252 13.20 -18.83 -12.66
C ASP A 252 12.41 -18.00 -13.68
N LEU A 253 11.53 -17.12 -13.18
CA LEU A 253 10.70 -16.26 -14.04
C LEU A 253 11.52 -15.27 -14.86
N CYS A 254 12.66 -14.81 -14.32
CA CYS A 254 13.57 -13.89 -15.02
C CYS A 254 14.58 -14.62 -15.92
N ASP A 255 14.58 -15.95 -15.94
CA ASP A 255 15.59 -16.77 -16.63
C ASP A 255 17.03 -16.31 -16.23
N SER A 256 17.21 -16.05 -14.94
CA SER A 256 18.41 -15.39 -14.41
C SER A 256 19.48 -16.40 -14.00
N PRO A 257 20.78 -16.09 -14.24
CA PRO A 257 21.89 -16.88 -13.71
C PRO A 257 22.17 -16.65 -12.23
N SER A 258 21.39 -15.79 -11.55
CA SER A 258 21.59 -15.41 -10.15
C SER A 258 21.53 -16.61 -9.20
N GLU A 259 22.46 -16.66 -8.24
CA GLU A 259 22.39 -17.59 -7.12
C GLU A 259 21.60 -16.99 -5.96
N ILE A 260 21.00 -17.85 -5.12
CA ILE A 260 20.35 -17.40 -3.89
C ILE A 260 21.36 -17.43 -2.77
N VAL A 261 21.59 -16.26 -2.14
CA VAL A 261 22.51 -16.11 -1.02
C VAL A 261 21.76 -15.71 0.25
N PHE A 262 22.27 -16.14 1.41
CA PHE A 262 21.61 -15.92 2.68
C PHE A 262 22.34 -14.88 3.53
N GLU A 263 21.57 -13.95 4.11
CA GLU A 263 22.07 -12.93 5.03
C GLU A 263 21.33 -12.98 6.38
N SER A 264 21.89 -12.32 7.40
CA SER A 264 21.26 -12.26 8.73
C SER A 264 19.94 -11.52 8.71
N LEU A 265 18.93 -12.02 9.47
CA LEU A 265 17.64 -11.36 9.63
C LEU A 265 17.80 -9.95 10.22
N PRO A 266 17.11 -8.94 9.65
CA PRO A 266 16.97 -7.64 10.31
C PRO A 266 16.28 -7.75 11.68
N PRO A 267 16.62 -6.88 12.65
CA PRO A 267 15.90 -6.85 13.92
C PRO A 267 14.42 -6.45 13.72
N ASP A 268 13.53 -6.99 14.57
CA ASP A 268 12.09 -6.69 14.62
C ASP A 268 11.28 -7.06 13.36
N ASP A 269 11.76 -7.99 12.51
CA ASP A 269 10.95 -8.48 11.40
C ASP A 269 9.86 -9.44 11.91
N PRO A 270 8.55 -9.18 11.64
CA PRO A 270 7.45 -10.03 12.11
C PRO A 270 7.58 -11.45 11.59
N LYS A 271 7.37 -12.45 12.45
CA LYS A 271 7.53 -13.86 12.08
C LYS A 271 6.45 -14.35 11.13
N VAL A 272 5.20 -13.97 11.40
CA VAL A 272 4.02 -14.42 10.62
C VAL A 272 3.07 -13.24 10.41
N ARG A 273 2.58 -13.10 9.17
CA ARG A 273 1.55 -12.09 8.84
C ARG A 273 0.60 -12.65 7.79
N ARG A 274 -0.64 -12.92 8.22
CA ARG A 274 -1.67 -13.53 7.40
C ARG A 274 -3.04 -12.89 7.66
N ALA A 275 -3.69 -12.44 6.59
CA ALA A 275 -5.00 -11.81 6.71
C ALA A 275 -6.09 -12.84 7.05
N ASP A 276 -6.95 -12.55 8.03
CA ASP A 276 -8.30 -13.10 8.02
C ASP A 276 -9.17 -12.22 7.11
N THR A 277 -9.62 -12.76 6.01
CA THR A 277 -10.43 -12.06 4.99
C THR A 277 -11.90 -12.44 5.04
N THR A 278 -12.33 -13.18 6.07
CA THR A 278 -13.72 -13.64 6.24
C THR A 278 -14.71 -12.48 6.23
N LEU A 279 -14.34 -11.36 6.86
CA LEU A 279 -15.17 -10.16 6.89
C LEU A 279 -15.32 -9.55 5.48
N ALA A 280 -14.24 -9.42 4.72
CA ALA A 280 -14.27 -8.89 3.35
C ALA A 280 -15.12 -9.78 2.42
N GLN A 281 -15.01 -11.09 2.56
CA GLN A 281 -15.83 -12.02 1.79
C GLN A 281 -17.31 -11.87 2.13
N ARG A 282 -17.67 -11.76 3.42
CA ARG A 282 -19.05 -11.65 3.86
C ARG A 282 -19.70 -10.33 3.48
N GLU A 283 -19.01 -9.20 3.73
CA GLU A 283 -19.59 -7.86 3.58
C GLU A 283 -19.45 -7.30 2.15
N LEU A 284 -18.41 -7.71 1.42
CA LEU A 284 -18.09 -7.17 0.09
C LEU A 284 -18.24 -8.21 -1.02
N GLY A 285 -18.40 -9.50 -0.71
CA GLY A 285 -18.27 -10.58 -1.68
C GLY A 285 -16.87 -10.60 -2.34
N TRP A 286 -15.85 -10.13 -1.61
CA TRP A 286 -14.50 -9.98 -2.13
C TRP A 286 -13.59 -11.14 -1.68
N ALA A 287 -12.80 -11.63 -2.62
CA ALA A 287 -11.67 -12.52 -2.38
C ALA A 287 -10.62 -12.26 -3.47
N PRO A 288 -9.31 -12.47 -3.20
CA PRO A 288 -8.28 -12.32 -4.21
C PRO A 288 -8.48 -13.34 -5.34
N GLN A 289 -8.27 -12.92 -6.58
CA GLN A 289 -8.50 -13.72 -7.79
C GLN A 289 -7.22 -14.00 -8.56
N VAL A 290 -6.20 -13.13 -8.44
CA VAL A 290 -4.96 -13.25 -9.19
C VAL A 290 -4.00 -14.17 -8.41
N SER A 291 -3.52 -15.23 -9.06
CA SER A 291 -2.50 -16.11 -8.46
C SER A 291 -1.18 -15.36 -8.27
N VAL A 292 -0.37 -15.79 -7.30
CA VAL A 292 0.96 -15.22 -7.07
C VAL A 292 1.81 -15.31 -8.34
N GLU A 293 1.81 -16.45 -9.00
CA GLU A 293 2.56 -16.69 -10.26
C GLU A 293 2.18 -15.69 -11.36
N GLU A 294 0.87 -15.50 -11.63
CA GLU A 294 0.40 -14.55 -12.62
C GLU A 294 0.73 -13.10 -12.23
N GLY A 295 0.58 -12.76 -10.95
CA GLY A 295 0.96 -11.44 -10.44
C GLY A 295 2.46 -11.18 -10.59
N LEU A 296 3.31 -12.16 -10.29
CA LEU A 296 4.76 -12.05 -10.48
C LEU A 296 5.14 -11.86 -11.96
N ARG A 297 4.49 -12.61 -12.87
CA ARG A 297 4.71 -12.46 -14.31
C ARG A 297 4.44 -11.04 -14.80
N ARG A 298 3.28 -10.45 -14.43
CA ARG A 298 2.91 -9.07 -14.78
C ARG A 298 3.86 -8.05 -14.13
N THR A 299 4.34 -8.35 -12.93
CA THR A 299 5.28 -7.48 -12.20
C THR A 299 6.66 -7.51 -12.83
N ARG A 300 7.15 -8.69 -13.26
CA ARG A 300 8.41 -8.84 -13.99
C ARG A 300 8.47 -7.92 -15.20
N ASP A 301 7.43 -7.95 -16.03
CA ASP A 301 7.40 -7.18 -17.28
C ASP A 301 7.59 -5.68 -17.00
N TYR A 302 6.94 -5.16 -15.96
CA TYR A 302 7.15 -3.79 -15.50
C TYR A 302 8.60 -3.52 -15.04
N PHE A 303 9.19 -4.41 -14.22
CA PHE A 303 10.55 -4.20 -13.71
C PHE A 303 11.62 -4.27 -14.80
N VAL A 304 11.44 -5.14 -15.80
CA VAL A 304 12.32 -5.19 -16.99
C VAL A 304 12.32 -3.86 -17.73
N GLU A 305 11.14 -3.30 -17.98
CA GLU A 305 11.02 -2.00 -18.66
C GLU A 305 11.57 -0.85 -17.80
N ALA A 306 11.27 -0.85 -16.50
CA ALA A 306 11.70 0.21 -15.58
C ALA A 306 13.23 0.24 -15.43
N LEU A 307 13.86 -0.92 -15.27
CA LEU A 307 15.32 -1.03 -15.19
C LEU A 307 16.01 -0.69 -16.52
N ALA A 308 15.40 -1.00 -17.67
CA ALA A 308 15.92 -0.61 -18.97
C ALA A 308 15.92 0.92 -19.15
N ARG A 309 14.86 1.62 -18.71
CA ARG A 309 14.80 3.11 -18.73
C ARG A 309 15.84 3.73 -17.78
N GLU A 310 16.00 3.17 -16.58
CA GLU A 310 17.02 3.63 -15.63
C GLU A 310 18.43 3.54 -16.24
N ALA A 311 18.75 2.44 -16.92
CA ALA A 311 20.04 2.25 -17.60
C ALA A 311 20.27 3.24 -18.76
N GLN A 312 19.21 3.79 -19.34
CA GLN A 312 19.26 4.81 -20.41
C GLN A 312 19.30 6.25 -19.88
N GLY A 313 19.20 6.43 -18.55
CA GLY A 313 19.19 7.74 -17.90
C GLY A 313 17.88 8.52 -18.07
N GLU A 314 16.78 7.83 -18.35
CA GLU A 314 15.43 8.39 -18.56
C GLU A 314 14.58 8.42 -17.27
N THR A 315 15.21 8.66 -16.10
CA THR A 315 14.50 8.70 -14.79
C THR A 315 14.49 10.10 -14.21
#